data_13eade5bab7243af8066a6c1a6ef14b0
#
_entry.id   13eade5bab7243af8066a6c1a6ef14b0
#
_cell.length_a   1.000
_cell.length_b   1.000
_cell.length_c   1.000
_cell.angle_alpha   90.00
_cell.angle_beta   90.00
_cell.angle_gamma   90.00
#
_symmetry.space_group_name_H-M   'P 1'
#
loop_
_entity.id
_entity.type
_entity.pdbx_description
1 polymer ?
#
loop_
_entity_poly.entity_id
_entity_poly.type
_entity_poly.pdbx_seq_one_letter_code
_entity_poly.pdbx_strand_id
1 'polypeptide(L)'
;IHKKPEMLLNFRPDYTLGIPVDRSSLHKGEYRVGGVIHRFDKVNVWGRGRQENIIGVGVSNYAEVKTAYSPNERWKLGISLYAHKLSIPRSSSNTFGMGADVSYKFYPKTSLHLFGTYYLLDMKPKRCLDGYHYGGYLSFDLAERWSMDVGMRRYGNNLFHQQWTVPIIRPSYKHNGSEINADFGGMFQQILKGLFFNH
;
A
#
# COMPACT_ATOMS: atom_id res chain seq x y z
N ILE A 1 25.52 13.46 -27.72
CA ILE A 1 25.74 12.96 -26.32
C ILE A 1 24.77 13.71 -25.43
N HIS A 2 23.58 13.11 -25.18
CA HIS A 2 22.63 13.67 -24.22
C HIS A 2 23.12 13.36 -22.82
N LYS A 3 23.59 14.36 -22.08
CA LYS A 3 23.79 14.26 -20.64
C LYS A 3 22.42 13.95 -20.01
N LYS A 4 22.31 12.82 -19.35
CA LYS A 4 21.18 12.51 -18.45
C LYS A 4 21.11 13.62 -17.41
N PRO A 5 19.93 14.18 -17.10
CA PRO A 5 19.79 15.19 -16.09
C PRO A 5 20.24 14.63 -14.74
N GLU A 6 21.21 15.27 -14.14
CA GLU A 6 21.82 14.87 -12.84
C GLU A 6 20.82 14.85 -11.68
N MET A 7 19.66 15.47 -11.87
CA MET A 7 18.60 15.56 -10.86
C MET A 7 18.01 14.20 -10.45
N LEU A 8 18.09 13.18 -11.31
CA LEU A 8 17.65 11.80 -10.98
C LEU A 8 18.68 11.02 -10.15
N LEU A 9 19.92 11.49 -10.08
CA LEU A 9 21.00 10.83 -9.36
C LEU A 9 21.02 11.17 -7.87
N ASN A 10 20.41 12.29 -7.46
CA ASN A 10 20.34 12.70 -6.05
C ASN A 10 19.27 11.98 -5.24
N PHE A 11 18.35 11.27 -5.92
CA PHE A 11 17.42 10.33 -5.29
C PHE A 11 17.97 8.90 -5.28
N ARG A 12 19.24 8.72 -5.03
CA ARG A 12 19.76 7.37 -4.76
C ARG A 12 19.17 6.92 -3.44
N PRO A 13 18.33 5.87 -3.43
CA PRO A 13 17.98 5.22 -2.17
C PRO A 13 19.29 4.82 -1.50
N ASP A 14 19.37 4.98 -0.20
CA ASP A 14 20.53 4.54 0.56
C ASP A 14 20.62 3.02 0.43
N TYR A 15 21.48 2.55 -0.42
CA TYR A 15 21.69 1.12 -0.70
C TYR A 15 22.17 0.34 0.54
N THR A 16 22.63 1.06 1.58
CA THR A 16 23.02 0.42 2.85
C THR A 16 21.82 -0.14 3.61
N LEU A 17 20.60 0.26 3.25
CA LEU A 17 19.35 -0.19 3.88
C LEU A 17 18.68 -1.37 3.17
N GLY A 18 19.30 -1.94 2.15
CA GLY A 18 18.88 -3.22 1.57
C GLY A 18 17.55 -3.20 0.79
N ILE A 19 17.12 -2.05 0.29
CA ILE A 19 15.96 -2.00 -0.61
C ILE A 19 16.46 -2.27 -2.03
N PRO A 20 16.18 -3.46 -2.60
CA PRO A 20 16.64 -3.78 -3.93
C PRO A 20 15.89 -2.91 -4.95
N VAL A 21 16.62 -2.19 -5.77
CA VAL A 21 16.08 -1.64 -7.02
C VAL A 21 15.95 -2.80 -7.98
N ASP A 22 14.72 -3.18 -8.31
CA ASP A 22 14.48 -4.20 -9.33
C ASP A 22 14.84 -3.63 -10.71
N ARG A 23 16.05 -3.93 -11.16
CA ARG A 23 16.56 -3.51 -12.47
C ARG A 23 16.04 -4.37 -13.62
N SER A 24 15.45 -5.52 -13.35
CA SER A 24 14.94 -6.43 -14.38
C SER A 24 13.76 -5.85 -15.15
N SER A 25 13.03 -4.92 -14.52
CA SER A 25 11.86 -4.26 -15.09
C SER A 25 12.18 -3.11 -16.05
N LEU A 26 13.41 -2.60 -16.07
CA LEU A 26 13.81 -1.49 -16.94
C LEU A 26 13.65 -1.81 -18.44
N HIS A 27 13.85 -3.05 -18.84
CA HIS A 27 13.68 -3.50 -20.22
C HIS A 27 12.22 -3.57 -20.68
N LYS A 28 11.27 -3.63 -19.74
CA LYS A 28 9.83 -3.69 -20.03
C LYS A 28 9.12 -2.35 -19.89
N GLY A 29 9.87 -1.26 -19.65
CA GLY A 29 9.27 0.05 -19.37
C GLY A 29 8.64 0.15 -17.98
N GLU A 30 8.94 -0.78 -17.10
CA GLU A 30 8.55 -0.75 -15.70
C GLU A 30 9.69 -0.18 -14.86
N TYR A 31 9.33 0.63 -13.90
CA TYR A 31 10.28 1.24 -12.98
C TYR A 31 9.73 1.19 -11.56
N ARG A 32 10.56 0.73 -10.64
CA ARG A 32 10.24 0.74 -9.21
C ARG A 32 11.43 1.31 -8.45
N VAL A 33 11.15 2.27 -7.62
CA VAL A 33 12.12 2.86 -6.71
C VAL A 33 11.46 3.04 -5.36
N GLY A 34 12.20 2.78 -4.32
CA GLY A 34 11.71 3.04 -2.98
C GLY A 34 12.85 2.98 -1.98
N GLY A 35 12.72 3.72 -0.91
CA GLY A 35 13.72 3.76 0.13
C GLY A 35 13.41 4.75 1.22
N VAL A 36 14.26 4.74 2.24
CA VAL A 36 14.25 5.75 3.28
C VAL A 36 14.79 7.05 2.71
N ILE A 37 13.96 8.09 2.68
CA ILE A 37 14.36 9.44 2.26
C ILE A 37 15.14 10.10 3.38
N HIS A 38 14.63 9.99 4.61
CA HIS A 38 15.27 10.59 5.77
C HIS A 38 14.93 9.82 7.05
N ARG A 39 15.89 9.78 7.97
CA ARG A 39 15.74 9.17 9.29
C ARG A 39 16.09 10.18 10.36
N PHE A 40 15.15 10.46 11.21
CA PHE A 40 15.33 11.15 12.48
C PHE A 40 15.34 10.12 13.62
N ASP A 41 15.59 10.54 14.83
CA ASP A 41 15.65 9.65 16.01
C ASP A 41 14.48 8.63 16.05
N LYS A 42 13.25 9.13 16.13
CA LYS A 42 12.03 8.30 16.24
C LYS A 42 11.11 8.36 15.01
N VAL A 43 11.55 9.08 13.97
CA VAL A 43 10.77 9.31 12.76
C VAL A 43 11.54 8.81 11.55
N ASN A 44 10.89 7.99 10.74
CA ASN A 44 11.41 7.56 9.45
C ASN A 44 10.49 8.04 8.34
N VAL A 45 11.08 8.58 7.28
CA VAL A 45 10.39 9.03 6.09
C VAL A 45 10.80 8.14 4.93
N TRP A 46 9.83 7.48 4.29
CA TRP A 46 10.04 6.66 3.10
C TRP A 46 9.39 7.29 1.89
N GLY A 47 10.03 7.09 0.74
CA GLY A 47 9.44 7.34 -0.56
C GLY A 47 9.35 6.08 -1.37
N ARG A 48 8.30 5.98 -2.17
CA ARG A 48 8.13 4.90 -3.14
C ARG A 48 7.58 5.47 -4.44
N GLY A 49 8.19 5.07 -5.56
CA GLY A 49 7.73 5.39 -6.90
C GLY A 49 7.62 4.11 -7.72
N ARG A 50 6.60 4.02 -8.56
CA ARG A 50 6.39 2.92 -9.49
C ARG A 50 5.85 3.45 -10.80
N GLN A 51 6.44 3.02 -11.89
CA GLN A 51 5.87 3.15 -13.22
C GLN A 51 5.69 1.75 -13.79
N GLU A 52 4.54 1.49 -14.37
CA GLU A 52 4.21 0.20 -14.94
C GLU A 52 3.50 0.40 -16.27
N ASN A 53 3.96 -0.34 -17.28
CA ASN A 53 3.33 -0.36 -18.57
C ASN A 53 2.38 -1.55 -18.64
N ILE A 54 1.07 -1.28 -18.65
CA ILE A 54 0.03 -2.31 -18.69
C ILE A 54 -0.32 -2.56 -20.14
N ILE A 55 0.15 -3.68 -20.68
CA ILE A 55 -0.02 -4.05 -22.08
C ILE A 55 -1.50 -4.00 -22.48
N GLY A 56 -1.82 -3.25 -23.54
CA GLY A 56 -3.19 -3.10 -24.05
C GLY A 56 -4.08 -2.14 -23.22
N VAL A 57 -3.59 -1.62 -22.10
CA VAL A 57 -4.35 -0.70 -21.23
C VAL A 57 -3.73 0.69 -21.19
N GLY A 58 -2.45 0.81 -20.84
CA GLY A 58 -1.80 2.10 -20.73
C GLY A 58 -0.65 2.12 -19.73
N VAL A 59 -0.35 3.31 -19.19
CA VAL A 59 0.76 3.53 -18.26
C VAL A 59 0.23 3.93 -16.90
N SER A 60 0.65 3.23 -15.86
CA SER A 60 0.37 3.51 -14.46
C SER A 60 1.60 4.13 -13.80
N ASN A 61 1.44 5.29 -13.19
CA ASN A 61 2.47 5.97 -12.39
C ASN A 61 1.96 6.12 -10.97
N TYR A 62 2.75 5.69 -10.01
CA TYR A 62 2.43 5.76 -8.59
C TYR A 62 3.59 6.40 -7.83
N ALA A 63 3.28 7.29 -6.93
CA ALA A 63 4.22 7.89 -5.99
C ALA A 63 3.60 7.92 -4.59
N GLU A 64 4.40 7.62 -3.58
CA GLU A 64 3.98 7.63 -2.18
C GLU A 64 5.11 8.17 -1.31
N VAL A 65 4.74 8.97 -0.33
CA VAL A 65 5.59 9.33 0.80
C VAL A 65 4.89 8.89 2.07
N LYS A 66 5.60 8.14 2.88
CA LYS A 66 5.12 7.65 4.18
C LYS A 66 6.05 8.11 5.28
N THR A 67 5.49 8.69 6.33
CA THR A 67 6.19 9.02 7.56
C THR A 67 5.72 8.08 8.65
N ALA A 68 6.65 7.47 9.38
CA ALA A 68 6.32 6.68 10.57
C ALA A 68 7.08 7.20 11.78
N TYR A 69 6.35 7.36 12.85
CA TYR A 69 6.82 7.78 14.15
C TYR A 69 6.69 6.64 15.14
N SER A 70 7.77 6.29 15.81
CA SER A 70 7.82 5.23 16.82
C SER A 70 8.29 5.82 18.15
N PRO A 71 7.37 6.33 19.00
CA PRO A 71 7.74 6.94 20.28
C PRO A 71 8.41 5.93 21.22
N ASN A 72 8.04 4.67 21.12
CA ASN A 72 8.62 3.53 21.84
C ASN A 72 8.44 2.24 21.04
N GLU A 73 8.90 1.12 21.60
CA GLU A 73 8.82 -0.20 20.95
C GLU A 73 7.40 -0.75 20.77
N ARG A 74 6.43 -0.19 21.51
CA ARG A 74 5.03 -0.64 21.46
C ARG A 74 4.17 0.10 20.45
N TRP A 75 4.46 1.39 20.23
CA TRP A 75 3.66 2.26 19.38
C TRP A 75 4.35 2.57 18.06
N LYS A 76 3.60 2.44 16.98
CA LYS A 76 4.00 2.95 15.67
C LYS A 76 2.83 3.72 15.07
N LEU A 77 3.08 4.94 14.66
CA LEU A 77 2.11 5.83 14.05
C LEU A 77 2.59 6.14 12.64
N GLY A 78 1.74 6.01 11.66
CA GLY A 78 2.08 6.26 10.26
C GLY A 78 1.13 7.24 9.60
N ILE A 79 1.67 8.10 8.74
CA ILE A 79 0.92 8.95 7.83
C ILE A 79 1.50 8.75 6.44
N SER A 80 0.65 8.59 5.45
CA SER A 80 1.04 8.45 4.06
C SER A 80 0.28 9.40 3.15
N LEU A 81 0.96 9.90 2.13
CA LEU A 81 0.40 10.65 1.03
C LEU A 81 0.77 9.93 -0.25
N TYR A 82 -0.17 9.74 -1.15
CA TYR A 82 0.12 9.10 -2.42
C TYR A 82 -0.60 9.78 -3.58
N ALA A 83 0.01 9.67 -4.75
CA ALA A 83 -0.55 10.07 -6.02
C ALA A 83 -0.43 8.91 -7.00
N HIS A 84 -1.49 8.66 -7.74
CA HIS A 84 -1.52 7.64 -8.77
C HIS A 84 -2.12 8.24 -10.05
N LYS A 85 -1.45 8.06 -11.17
CA LYS A 85 -1.92 8.46 -12.49
C LYS A 85 -1.99 7.23 -13.40
N LEU A 86 -3.18 6.96 -13.89
CA LEU A 86 -3.39 5.97 -14.95
C LEU A 86 -3.65 6.71 -16.26
N SER A 87 -2.78 6.49 -17.25
CA SER A 87 -2.92 7.04 -18.59
C SER A 87 -3.30 5.92 -19.54
N ILE A 88 -4.49 6.00 -20.10
CA ILE A 88 -4.99 5.09 -21.14
C ILE A 88 -5.23 5.85 -22.43
N PRO A 89 -5.30 5.20 -23.62
CA PRO A 89 -5.61 5.87 -24.86
C PRO A 89 -6.89 6.72 -24.74
N ARG A 90 -6.79 8.02 -25.02
CA ARG A 90 -7.87 9.00 -24.97
C ARG A 90 -8.45 9.35 -23.59
N SER A 91 -7.86 8.85 -22.50
CA SER A 91 -8.33 9.16 -21.13
C SER A 91 -7.17 9.14 -20.14
N SER A 92 -7.35 9.84 -19.04
CA SER A 92 -6.44 9.74 -17.89
C SER A 92 -7.21 9.86 -16.59
N SER A 93 -6.79 9.15 -15.57
CA SER A 93 -7.31 9.33 -14.22
C SER A 93 -6.17 9.64 -13.27
N ASN A 94 -6.40 10.58 -12.36
CA ASN A 94 -5.49 10.91 -11.28
C ASN A 94 -6.16 10.59 -9.95
N THR A 95 -5.46 9.90 -9.09
CA THR A 95 -5.92 9.61 -7.73
C THR A 95 -4.93 10.22 -6.76
N PHE A 96 -5.43 10.99 -5.82
CA PHE A 96 -4.66 11.51 -4.70
C PHE A 96 -5.23 10.94 -3.42
N GLY A 97 -4.39 10.51 -2.51
CA GLY A 97 -4.87 9.95 -1.27
C GLY A 97 -3.96 10.26 -0.10
N MET A 98 -4.59 10.21 1.08
CA MET A 98 -3.91 10.27 2.37
C MET A 98 -4.33 9.08 3.21
N GLY A 99 -3.38 8.55 3.96
CA GLY A 99 -3.62 7.45 4.87
C GLY A 99 -3.01 7.72 6.23
N ALA A 100 -3.60 7.11 7.24
CA ALA A 100 -3.04 7.04 8.57
C ALA A 100 -3.11 5.61 9.09
N ASP A 101 -2.09 5.20 9.81
CA ASP A 101 -2.05 3.90 10.46
C ASP A 101 -1.49 4.02 11.88
N VAL A 102 -2.03 3.20 12.76
CA VAL A 102 -1.61 3.09 14.15
C VAL A 102 -1.42 1.63 14.47
N SER A 103 -0.31 1.31 15.08
CA SER A 103 0.00 -0.05 15.51
C SER A 103 0.40 -0.03 16.98
N TYR A 104 -0.18 -0.94 17.75
CA TYR A 104 0.12 -1.10 19.17
C TYR A 104 0.45 -2.56 19.48
N LYS A 105 1.59 -2.79 20.07
CA LYS A 105 2.07 -4.10 20.49
C LYS A 105 1.66 -4.37 21.94
N PHE A 106 0.66 -5.22 22.13
CA PHE A 106 0.20 -5.63 23.48
C PHE A 106 1.18 -6.59 24.16
N TYR A 107 1.56 -7.63 23.39
CA TYR A 107 2.46 -8.67 23.82
C TYR A 107 3.58 -8.86 22.77
N PRO A 108 4.67 -9.56 23.10
CA PRO A 108 5.75 -9.80 22.15
C PRO A 108 5.30 -10.40 20.81
N LYS A 109 4.22 -11.17 20.83
CA LYS A 109 3.69 -11.90 19.66
C LYS A 109 2.32 -11.39 19.18
N THR A 110 1.79 -10.31 19.75
CA THR A 110 0.44 -9.83 19.41
C THR A 110 0.43 -8.32 19.28
N SER A 111 -0.06 -7.84 18.15
CA SER A 111 -0.23 -6.41 17.89
C SER A 111 -1.58 -6.09 17.27
N LEU A 112 -2.12 -4.93 17.61
CA LEU A 112 -3.29 -4.33 16.97
C LEU A 112 -2.82 -3.34 15.92
N HIS A 113 -3.45 -3.38 14.78
CA HIS A 113 -3.24 -2.44 13.69
C HIS A 113 -4.57 -1.80 13.32
N LEU A 114 -4.61 -0.48 13.32
CA LEU A 114 -5.73 0.32 12.84
C LEU A 114 -5.23 1.14 11.66
N PHE A 115 -6.06 1.27 10.64
CA PHE A 115 -5.69 2.05 9.46
C PHE A 115 -6.90 2.72 8.82
N GLY A 116 -6.64 3.82 8.14
CA GLY A 116 -7.64 4.52 7.35
C GLY A 116 -6.97 5.22 6.17
N THR A 117 -7.66 5.25 5.05
CA THR A 117 -7.23 5.95 3.85
C THR A 117 -8.43 6.65 3.23
N TYR A 118 -8.22 7.88 2.82
CA TYR A 118 -9.14 8.67 2.02
C TYR A 118 -8.49 8.99 0.68
N TYR A 119 -9.25 8.94 -0.40
CA TYR A 119 -8.74 9.23 -1.73
C TYR A 119 -9.75 9.97 -2.59
N LEU A 120 -9.22 10.83 -3.46
CA LEU A 120 -9.92 11.54 -4.50
C LEU A 120 -9.48 10.99 -5.85
N LEU A 121 -10.41 10.54 -6.66
CA LEU A 121 -10.19 10.06 -8.01
C LEU A 121 -10.73 11.11 -9.00
N ASP A 122 -9.85 11.77 -9.73
CA ASP A 122 -10.20 12.66 -10.82
C ASP A 122 -10.16 11.86 -12.14
N MET A 123 -11.30 11.67 -12.74
CA MET A 123 -11.45 10.98 -14.03
C MET A 123 -11.84 11.99 -15.11
N LYS A 124 -11.16 11.97 -16.25
CA LYS A 124 -11.57 12.75 -17.43
C LYS A 124 -12.41 11.86 -18.37
N PRO A 125 -13.56 12.34 -18.83
CA PRO A 125 -14.13 13.69 -18.65
C PRO A 125 -14.89 13.87 -17.32
N LYS A 126 -14.44 14.83 -16.52
CA LYS A 126 -15.05 15.47 -15.35
C LYS A 126 -15.92 14.59 -14.42
N ARG A 127 -15.36 13.57 -13.80
CA ARG A 127 -15.96 12.93 -12.63
C ARG A 127 -14.93 12.86 -11.52
N CYS A 128 -15.17 13.58 -10.45
CA CYS A 128 -14.40 13.43 -9.22
C CYS A 128 -15.13 12.42 -8.34
N LEU A 129 -14.47 11.31 -8.05
CA LEU A 129 -14.95 10.29 -7.15
C LEU A 129 -14.10 10.33 -5.90
N ASP A 130 -14.72 10.45 -4.77
CA ASP A 130 -14.05 10.27 -3.49
C ASP A 130 -14.41 8.91 -2.89
N GLY A 131 -13.45 8.35 -2.21
CA GLY A 131 -13.62 7.08 -1.55
C GLY A 131 -12.74 6.98 -0.32
N TYR A 132 -13.08 6.05 0.51
CA TYR A 132 -12.32 5.76 1.72
C TYR A 132 -12.32 4.28 2.04
N HIS A 133 -11.30 3.85 2.73
CA HIS A 133 -11.32 2.57 3.43
C HIS A 133 -10.66 2.73 4.79
N TYR A 134 -11.21 2.02 5.76
CA TYR A 134 -10.65 1.95 7.09
C TYR A 134 -10.90 0.59 7.69
N GLY A 135 -10.13 0.24 8.69
CA GLY A 135 -10.26 -1.04 9.34
C GLY A 135 -9.24 -1.25 10.43
N GLY A 136 -9.21 -2.47 10.91
CA GLY A 136 -8.23 -2.91 11.86
C GLY A 136 -8.10 -4.41 11.85
N TYR A 137 -6.95 -4.88 12.30
CA TYR A 137 -6.66 -6.29 12.46
C TYR A 137 -5.74 -6.54 13.65
N LEU A 138 -5.85 -7.73 14.20
CA LEU A 138 -4.92 -8.27 15.15
C LEU A 138 -3.91 -9.14 14.40
N SER A 139 -2.66 -8.92 14.66
CA SER A 139 -1.56 -9.72 14.14
C SER A 139 -1.02 -10.63 15.24
N PHE A 140 -0.89 -11.91 14.93
CA PHE A 140 -0.41 -12.94 15.83
C PHE A 140 0.82 -13.61 15.22
N ASP A 141 1.95 -13.59 15.92
CA ASP A 141 3.11 -14.40 15.59
C ASP A 141 2.90 -15.81 16.15
N LEU A 142 2.44 -16.74 15.29
CA LEU A 142 2.12 -18.12 15.67
C LEU A 142 3.38 -18.96 15.91
N ALA A 143 4.42 -18.72 15.11
CA ALA A 143 5.72 -19.36 15.19
C ALA A 143 6.81 -18.39 14.71
N GLU A 144 8.08 -18.77 14.78
CA GLU A 144 9.20 -17.92 14.34
C GLU A 144 9.06 -17.40 12.89
N ARG A 145 8.42 -18.20 12.03
CA ARG A 145 8.28 -17.90 10.60
C ARG A 145 6.84 -17.67 10.17
N TRP A 146 5.86 -17.93 11.04
CA TRP A 146 4.45 -17.84 10.72
C TRP A 146 3.77 -16.75 11.52
N SER A 147 3.03 -15.90 10.83
CA SER A 147 2.15 -14.93 11.46
C SER A 147 0.78 -14.95 10.78
N MET A 148 -0.23 -14.44 11.45
CA MET A 148 -1.60 -14.37 10.95
C MET A 148 -2.22 -13.05 11.37
N ASP A 149 -2.79 -12.36 10.40
CA ASP A 149 -3.59 -11.18 10.61
C ASP A 149 -5.07 -11.50 10.47
N VAL A 150 -5.85 -11.10 11.47
CA VAL A 150 -7.31 -11.32 11.49
C VAL A 150 -7.99 -10.00 11.84
N GLY A 151 -8.95 -9.60 11.03
CA GLY A 151 -9.65 -8.34 11.23
C GLY A 151 -10.72 -8.05 10.20
N MET A 152 -11.06 -6.78 10.09
CA MET A 152 -12.06 -6.30 9.12
C MET A 152 -11.60 -4.99 8.50
N ARG A 153 -12.01 -4.79 7.26
CA ARG A 153 -11.79 -3.56 6.52
C ARG A 153 -13.11 -3.15 5.83
N ARG A 154 -13.45 -1.89 5.96
CA ARG A 154 -14.63 -1.31 5.35
C ARG A 154 -14.21 -0.35 4.26
N TYR A 155 -14.86 -0.46 3.13
CA TYR A 155 -14.74 0.45 2.00
C TYR A 155 -16.01 1.28 1.88
N GLY A 156 -15.88 2.50 1.43
CA GLY A 156 -17.00 3.35 1.10
C GLY A 156 -16.67 4.24 -0.09
N ASN A 157 -17.71 4.57 -0.84
CA ASN A 157 -17.68 5.55 -1.90
C ASN A 157 -18.82 6.52 -1.69
N ASN A 158 -18.50 7.80 -1.54
CA ASN A 158 -19.49 8.82 -1.22
C ASN A 158 -20.42 9.11 -2.41
N LEU A 159 -19.94 8.95 -3.64
CA LEU A 159 -20.75 9.22 -4.83
C LEU A 159 -21.90 8.23 -5.01
N PHE A 160 -21.64 6.96 -4.75
CA PHE A 160 -22.65 5.90 -4.92
C PHE A 160 -23.30 5.48 -3.62
N HIS A 161 -22.94 6.11 -2.49
CA HIS A 161 -23.36 5.72 -1.14
C HIS A 161 -23.22 4.23 -0.83
N GLN A 162 -22.30 3.58 -1.54
CA GLN A 162 -22.06 2.15 -1.38
C GLN A 162 -20.99 1.93 -0.31
N GLN A 163 -21.30 1.02 0.59
CA GLN A 163 -20.39 0.58 1.64
C GLN A 163 -20.36 -0.95 1.68
N TRP A 164 -19.17 -1.51 1.81
CA TRP A 164 -19.01 -2.95 1.98
C TRP A 164 -17.88 -3.26 2.95
N THR A 165 -18.06 -4.32 3.71
CA THR A 165 -17.08 -4.78 4.68
C THR A 165 -16.47 -6.08 4.18
N VAL A 166 -15.14 -6.19 4.26
CA VAL A 166 -14.37 -7.35 3.86
C VAL A 166 -13.58 -7.84 5.05
N PRO A 167 -13.65 -9.12 5.43
CA PRO A 167 -12.78 -9.67 6.45
C PRO A 167 -11.32 -9.61 5.99
N ILE A 168 -10.41 -9.50 6.94
CA ILE A 168 -8.97 -9.63 6.74
C ILE A 168 -8.58 -10.97 7.34
N ILE A 169 -8.10 -11.89 6.53
CA ILE A 169 -7.54 -13.18 6.95
C ILE A 169 -6.28 -13.36 6.13
N ARG A 170 -5.13 -13.05 6.74
CA ARG A 170 -3.85 -13.01 6.04
C ARG A 170 -2.81 -13.81 6.79
N PRO A 171 -2.63 -15.10 6.47
CA PRO A 171 -1.46 -15.83 6.88
C PRO A 171 -0.22 -15.28 6.15
N SER A 172 0.88 -15.17 6.87
CA SER A 172 2.17 -14.73 6.36
C SER A 172 3.25 -15.72 6.76
N TYR A 173 4.16 -15.98 5.83
CA TYR A 173 5.31 -16.84 6.04
C TYR A 173 6.60 -16.07 5.73
N LYS A 174 7.54 -16.06 6.68
CA LYS A 174 8.84 -15.40 6.56
C LYS A 174 9.91 -16.42 6.22
N HIS A 175 10.63 -16.22 5.12
CA HIS A 175 11.75 -17.05 4.70
C HIS A 175 12.89 -16.17 4.16
N ASN A 176 14.08 -16.30 4.75
CA ASN A 176 15.30 -15.63 4.30
C ASN A 176 15.14 -14.12 4.03
N GLY A 177 14.46 -13.38 4.92
CA GLY A 177 14.24 -11.95 4.79
C GLY A 177 13.11 -11.55 3.84
N SER A 178 12.49 -12.52 3.16
CA SER A 178 11.29 -12.32 2.34
C SER A 178 10.04 -12.72 3.12
N GLU A 179 8.95 -12.01 2.91
CA GLU A 179 7.65 -12.33 3.49
C GLU A 179 6.66 -12.65 2.36
N ILE A 180 6.07 -13.83 2.43
CA ILE A 180 4.99 -14.26 1.54
C ILE A 180 3.71 -14.16 2.33
N ASN A 181 2.75 -13.41 1.84
CA ASN A 181 1.43 -13.28 2.43
C ASN A 181 0.34 -13.40 1.36
N ALA A 182 -0.83 -13.88 1.78
CA ALA A 182 -2.01 -13.98 0.93
C ALA A 182 -3.23 -13.51 1.73
N ASP A 183 -4.00 -12.57 1.18
CA ASP A 183 -5.24 -12.08 1.78
C ASP A 183 -6.44 -12.91 1.27
N PHE A 184 -6.90 -13.83 2.09
CA PHE A 184 -8.06 -14.69 1.79
C PHE A 184 -9.41 -14.03 2.12
N GLY A 185 -9.44 -12.84 2.73
CA GLY A 185 -10.67 -12.19 3.17
C GLY A 185 -11.65 -11.94 2.04
N GLY A 186 -11.18 -11.45 0.90
CA GLY A 186 -12.02 -11.24 -0.29
C GLY A 186 -12.61 -12.52 -0.85
N MET A 187 -11.83 -13.58 -0.90
CA MET A 187 -12.28 -14.89 -1.36
C MET A 187 -13.35 -15.48 -0.41
N PHE A 188 -13.13 -15.37 0.89
CA PHE A 188 -14.07 -15.82 1.91
C PHE A 188 -15.41 -15.08 1.81
N GLN A 189 -15.39 -13.78 1.56
CA GLN A 189 -16.60 -12.99 1.33
C GLN A 189 -17.38 -13.45 0.10
N GLN A 190 -16.71 -13.79 -1.01
CA GLN A 190 -17.36 -14.30 -2.20
C GLN A 190 -18.02 -15.66 -1.96
N ILE A 191 -17.36 -16.56 -1.24
CA ILE A 191 -17.90 -17.86 -0.86
C ILE A 191 -19.15 -17.68 0.02
N LEU A 192 -19.08 -16.82 1.04
CA LEU A 192 -20.24 -16.56 1.90
C LEU A 192 -21.41 -15.95 1.13
N LYS A 193 -21.15 -15.00 0.22
CA LYS A 193 -22.20 -14.45 -0.65
C LYS A 193 -22.85 -15.53 -1.51
N GLY A 194 -22.05 -16.42 -2.10
CA GLY A 194 -22.56 -17.53 -2.91
C GLY A 194 -23.40 -18.53 -2.12
N LEU A 195 -23.05 -18.77 -0.86
CA LEU A 195 -23.77 -19.73 -0.02
C LEU A 195 -25.06 -19.16 0.61
N PHE A 196 -25.09 -17.87 0.94
CA PHE A 196 -26.19 -17.30 1.72
C PHE A 196 -27.09 -16.33 0.95
N PHE A 197 -26.70 -15.88 -0.24
CA PHE A 197 -27.46 -14.87 -1.00
C PHE A 197 -27.86 -15.30 -2.42
N ASN A 198 -27.63 -16.56 -2.79
CA ASN A 198 -28.19 -17.17 -4.02
C ASN A 198 -29.55 -17.84 -3.72
N HIS A 199 -30.49 -17.05 -3.22
CA HIS A 199 -31.91 -17.41 -3.20
C HIS A 199 -32.76 -16.27 -3.73
#